data_9e2b77fb77c21f96742dfd4be99332db
#
_entry.id   9e2b77fb77c21f96742dfd4be99332db
#
_cell.length_a   1.000
_cell.length_b   1.000
_cell.length_c   1.000
_cell.angle_alpha   90.00
_cell.angle_beta   90.00
_cell.angle_gamma   90.00
#
_symmetry.space_group_name_H-M   'P 1'
#
loop_
_entity.id
_entity.type
_entity.pdbx_description
1 polymer ?
#
loop_
_entity_poly.entity_id
_entity_poly.type
_entity_poly.pdbx_seq_one_letter_code
_entity_poly.pdbx_strand_id
1 'polypeptide(L)'
;MIIDIGMKKERIWIGVLCLSLMAMTGCGNKKTGKEVLRKVNVAEAISIDGGESVSFPATTRAAEEVNVSFRVSGPLTKVMVNEGDYVRKGQVLAIMDQRDYQLQLAATQAEYDRIKGDAERVIAMYKEGTTTAQNYDQARYGLQQMTQKLANHRNQLADTRLVSPVAGYVKEKLHEAGETVSAGMPIVTVSSGDRIEVEINVSASDYARLGQLSDFRCSIDALGGDSMPLERIRTSAVANATQLYTIRFAIKGNYNRKLLTPGMSALVKALSAKGSSTDVIIPSSAIMNKDGRTSVFIFSEQSKKVKRKDVEVKAMKLDGTAQVTGLSAGEKVVTTGVRYLTDGQRVEPMKSISKTNIGGML
;
A
#
# COMPACT_ATOMS: atom_id res chain seq x y z
N MET A 1 -117.46 -33.16 17.85
CA MET A 1 -116.99 -33.51 16.51
C MET A 1 -116.12 -32.34 15.92
N ILE A 2 -115.00 -32.20 16.53
CA ILE A 2 -113.98 -31.20 16.21
C ILE A 2 -112.63 -31.77 16.55
N ILE A 3 -111.97 -32.47 15.64
CA ILE A 3 -110.50 -32.78 15.71
C ILE A 3 -110.20 -33.50 14.38
N ASP A 4 -109.98 -32.72 13.26
CA ASP A 4 -109.25 -33.32 12.13
C ASP A 4 -108.82 -32.27 11.04
N ILE A 5 -108.59 -31.05 11.44
CA ILE A 5 -108.13 -29.98 10.42
C ILE A 5 -106.74 -29.52 10.74
N GLY A 6 -106.16 -29.84 11.94
CA GLY A 6 -104.83 -29.37 12.34
C GLY A 6 -103.63 -30.06 11.74
N MET A 7 -103.70 -31.29 11.37
CA MET A 7 -102.54 -32.11 10.97
C MET A 7 -102.11 -32.01 9.47
N LYS A 8 -102.94 -31.48 8.64
CA LYS A 8 -102.59 -31.27 7.21
C LYS A 8 -101.78 -29.99 6.95
N LYS A 9 -101.89 -28.98 7.79
CA LYS A 9 -101.19 -27.74 7.62
C LYS A 9 -99.70 -27.85 8.11
N GLU A 10 -99.47 -28.59 9.13
CA GLU A 10 -98.14 -28.83 9.64
C GLU A 10 -97.22 -29.65 8.71
N ARG A 11 -97.76 -30.60 8.03
CA ARG A 11 -97.02 -31.46 7.08
C ARG A 11 -96.62 -30.71 5.81
N ILE A 12 -97.39 -29.67 5.40
CA ILE A 12 -97.08 -28.80 4.24
C ILE A 12 -95.99 -27.84 4.62
N TRP A 13 -95.99 -27.30 5.85
CA TRP A 13 -94.97 -26.39 6.33
C TRP A 13 -93.64 -27.09 6.57
N ILE A 14 -93.60 -28.33 7.01
CA ILE A 14 -92.41 -29.14 7.17
C ILE A 14 -91.82 -29.52 5.79
N GLY A 15 -92.65 -29.81 4.82
CA GLY A 15 -92.24 -30.06 3.42
C GLY A 15 -91.62 -28.84 2.75
N VAL A 16 -92.16 -27.65 2.98
CA VAL A 16 -91.62 -26.39 2.44
C VAL A 16 -90.35 -25.96 3.16
N LEU A 17 -90.25 -26.22 4.47
CA LEU A 17 -89.05 -25.98 5.26
C LEU A 17 -87.90 -26.93 4.87
N CYS A 18 -88.13 -28.17 4.58
CA CYS A 18 -87.13 -29.09 4.07
C CYS A 18 -86.75 -28.83 2.63
N LEU A 19 -87.59 -28.31 1.77
CA LEU A 19 -87.28 -27.95 0.42
C LEU A 19 -86.47 -26.64 0.37
N SER A 20 -86.67 -25.70 1.31
CA SER A 20 -85.85 -24.47 1.45
C SER A 20 -84.45 -24.72 2.03
N LEU A 21 -84.28 -25.78 2.84
CA LEU A 21 -82.96 -26.16 3.38
C LEU A 21 -82.08 -26.90 2.37
N MET A 22 -82.69 -27.55 1.33
CA MET A 22 -81.93 -28.17 0.25
C MET A 22 -81.44 -27.22 -0.83
N ALA A 23 -81.95 -25.94 -0.89
CA ALA A 23 -81.57 -24.95 -1.85
C ALA A 23 -80.32 -24.15 -1.41
N MET A 24 -79.81 -24.33 -0.19
CA MET A 24 -78.61 -23.62 0.32
C MET A 24 -77.31 -24.43 0.23
N THR A 25 -77.26 -25.60 -0.34
CA THR A 25 -76.05 -26.40 -0.57
C THR A 25 -75.57 -26.33 -2.03
N GLY A 26 -75.74 -25.18 -2.67
CA GLY A 26 -75.28 -24.95 -4.04
C GLY A 26 -74.19 -23.89 -4.10
N CYS A 27 -73.02 -24.27 -4.62
CA CYS A 27 -71.90 -23.43 -5.05
C CYS A 27 -70.91 -22.98 -4.03
N GLY A 28 -70.20 -23.93 -3.42
CA GLY A 28 -68.78 -23.73 -3.11
C GLY A 28 -67.91 -23.95 -4.34
N ASN A 29 -67.99 -23.05 -5.33
CA ASN A 29 -67.03 -23.02 -6.44
C ASN A 29 -65.70 -22.52 -5.90
N LYS A 30 -64.84 -23.42 -5.40
CA LYS A 30 -63.41 -23.18 -5.23
C LYS A 30 -62.88 -22.80 -6.61
N LYS A 31 -62.90 -21.51 -6.91
CA LYS A 31 -62.02 -20.95 -7.93
C LYS A 31 -60.63 -21.32 -7.50
N THR A 32 -60.04 -22.39 -8.02
CA THR A 32 -58.64 -22.59 -8.18
C THR A 32 -58.13 -21.45 -9.09
N GLY A 33 -58.03 -20.25 -8.47
CA GLY A 33 -57.30 -19.16 -9.08
C GLY A 33 -55.90 -19.72 -9.34
N LYS A 34 -55.49 -19.84 -10.59
CA LYS A 34 -54.09 -20.01 -10.93
C LYS A 34 -53.37 -19.00 -10.10
N GLU A 35 -52.57 -19.44 -9.12
CA GLU A 35 -51.72 -18.60 -8.30
C GLU A 35 -50.78 -17.91 -9.27
N VAL A 36 -51.06 -16.62 -9.58
CA VAL A 36 -50.23 -15.85 -10.48
C VAL A 36 -48.91 -15.64 -9.77
N LEU A 37 -47.97 -16.52 -10.06
CA LEU A 37 -46.62 -16.46 -9.51
C LEU A 37 -46.00 -15.12 -9.93
N ARG A 38 -45.61 -14.29 -8.98
CA ARG A 38 -44.92 -13.05 -9.27
C ARG A 38 -43.52 -13.35 -9.77
N LYS A 39 -43.17 -12.79 -10.91
CA LYS A 39 -41.83 -12.85 -11.48
C LYS A 39 -40.93 -11.86 -10.71
N VAL A 40 -39.78 -12.33 -10.25
CA VAL A 40 -38.81 -11.55 -9.47
C VAL A 40 -37.38 -11.73 -10.02
N ASN A 41 -36.59 -10.68 -10.01
CA ASN A 41 -35.16 -10.83 -10.23
C ASN A 41 -34.46 -11.22 -8.93
N VAL A 42 -33.49 -12.11 -9.03
CA VAL A 42 -32.66 -12.54 -7.92
C VAL A 42 -31.19 -12.23 -8.22
N ALA A 43 -30.46 -11.85 -7.19
CA ALA A 43 -29.00 -11.67 -7.22
C ALA A 43 -28.39 -12.52 -6.12
N GLU A 44 -27.20 -13.00 -6.37
CA GLU A 44 -26.45 -13.78 -5.38
C GLU A 44 -25.71 -12.85 -4.41
N ALA A 45 -25.76 -13.16 -3.12
CA ALA A 45 -24.99 -12.46 -2.11
C ALA A 45 -23.52 -12.86 -2.26
N ILE A 46 -22.68 -11.91 -2.61
CA ILE A 46 -21.26 -12.13 -2.87
C ILE A 46 -20.51 -11.91 -1.56
N SER A 47 -19.69 -12.88 -1.16
CA SER A 47 -18.83 -12.71 0.00
C SER A 47 -17.81 -11.59 -0.26
N ILE A 48 -17.52 -10.83 0.76
CA ILE A 48 -16.38 -9.88 0.72
C ILE A 48 -15.12 -10.70 0.96
N ASP A 49 -14.76 -11.59 0.00
CA ASP A 49 -13.57 -12.44 0.07
C ASP A 49 -12.24 -11.68 -0.17
N GLY A 50 -12.29 -10.41 -0.41
CA GLY A 50 -11.15 -9.52 -0.42
C GLY A 50 -11.38 -8.47 0.64
N GLY A 51 -10.57 -8.43 1.69
CA GLY A 51 -10.53 -7.31 2.62
C GLY A 51 -10.57 -6.01 1.83
N GLU A 52 -11.17 -4.97 2.40
CA GLU A 52 -11.22 -3.65 1.77
C GLU A 52 -9.83 -3.26 1.31
N SER A 53 -9.64 -3.10 0.00
CA SER A 53 -8.35 -2.68 -0.55
C SER A 53 -8.22 -1.17 -0.39
N VAL A 54 -7.21 -0.75 0.34
CA VAL A 54 -6.86 0.66 0.47
C VAL A 54 -5.72 0.96 -0.49
N SER A 55 -5.84 2.07 -1.22
CA SER A 55 -4.81 2.50 -2.17
C SER A 55 -4.17 3.79 -1.70
N PHE A 56 -2.84 3.84 -1.75
CA PHE A 56 -2.03 4.99 -1.34
C PHE A 56 -1.20 5.46 -2.53
N PRO A 57 -1.24 6.77 -2.85
CA PRO A 57 -0.27 7.36 -3.77
C PRO A 57 1.15 7.16 -3.22
N ALA A 58 2.07 6.79 -4.08
CA ALA A 58 3.43 6.46 -3.72
C ALA A 58 4.43 7.09 -4.70
N THR A 59 5.66 7.23 -4.25
CA THR A 59 6.79 7.61 -5.09
C THR A 59 7.96 6.66 -4.88
N THR A 60 8.69 6.40 -5.94
CA THR A 60 9.94 5.65 -5.84
C THR A 60 11.05 6.58 -5.34
N ARG A 61 11.90 6.08 -4.44
CA ARG A 61 13.08 6.79 -3.92
C ARG A 61 14.29 5.89 -3.93
N ALA A 62 15.46 6.48 -4.06
CA ALA A 62 16.68 5.75 -3.75
C ALA A 62 16.74 5.39 -2.26
N ALA A 63 17.28 4.22 -1.96
CA ALA A 63 17.46 3.77 -0.57
C ALA A 63 18.41 4.71 0.21
N GLU A 64 19.41 5.23 -0.46
CA GLU A 64 20.42 6.11 0.11
C GLU A 64 20.68 7.31 -0.81
N GLU A 65 20.73 8.49 -0.22
CA GLU A 65 21.23 9.71 -0.85
C GLU A 65 22.43 10.20 -0.03
N VAL A 66 23.56 10.44 -0.69
CA VAL A 66 24.80 10.85 -0.05
C VAL A 66 25.22 12.20 -0.57
N ASN A 67 25.32 13.15 0.34
CA ASN A 67 25.92 14.46 0.06
C ASN A 67 27.45 14.30 0.13
N VAL A 68 28.11 14.43 -1.00
CA VAL A 68 29.56 14.23 -1.11
C VAL A 68 30.25 15.61 -0.98
N SER A 69 31.13 15.72 0.01
CA SER A 69 31.84 16.94 0.37
C SER A 69 33.34 16.71 0.49
N PHE A 70 34.13 17.76 0.26
CA PHE A 70 35.57 17.73 0.56
C PHE A 70 35.80 17.76 2.07
N ARG A 71 36.91 17.15 2.49
CA ARG A 71 37.40 17.24 3.89
C ARG A 71 38.32 18.41 4.15
N VAL A 72 38.71 19.08 3.07
CA VAL A 72 39.62 20.26 3.07
C VAL A 72 38.95 21.40 2.33
N SER A 73 39.44 22.62 2.57
CA SER A 73 38.87 23.83 1.96
C SER A 73 39.75 24.32 0.81
N GLY A 74 39.17 24.96 -0.19
CA GLY A 74 39.92 25.57 -1.30
C GLY A 74 39.06 25.83 -2.55
N PRO A 75 39.65 26.42 -3.59
CA PRO A 75 38.96 26.68 -4.84
C PRO A 75 38.78 25.39 -5.66
N LEU A 76 37.60 25.22 -6.27
CA LEU A 76 37.31 24.13 -7.18
C LEU A 76 37.96 24.39 -8.55
N THR A 77 38.81 23.45 -8.97
CA THR A 77 39.44 23.53 -10.30
C THR A 77 38.50 22.96 -11.34
N LYS A 78 37.83 21.83 -11.04
CA LYS A 78 36.97 21.16 -12.00
C LYS A 78 35.94 20.31 -11.29
N VAL A 79 34.69 20.32 -11.78
CA VAL A 79 33.65 19.34 -11.49
C VAL A 79 33.48 18.47 -12.73
N MET A 80 33.64 17.17 -12.60
CA MET A 80 33.79 16.21 -13.70
C MET A 80 32.49 15.45 -14.02
N VAL A 81 31.40 15.80 -13.36
CA VAL A 81 30.10 15.14 -13.50
C VAL A 81 28.99 16.15 -13.65
N ASN A 82 27.92 15.76 -14.32
CA ASN A 82 26.68 16.50 -14.45
C ASN A 82 25.51 15.77 -13.79
N GLU A 83 24.43 16.49 -13.56
CA GLU A 83 23.19 15.88 -13.08
C GLU A 83 22.67 14.81 -14.05
N GLY A 84 22.25 13.68 -13.51
CA GLY A 84 21.83 12.51 -14.28
C GLY A 84 22.94 11.53 -14.65
N ASP A 85 24.22 11.90 -14.49
CA ASP A 85 25.34 11.00 -14.80
C ASP A 85 25.38 9.82 -13.82
N TYR A 86 25.67 8.63 -14.35
CA TYR A 86 25.94 7.46 -13.52
C TYR A 86 27.40 7.44 -13.09
N VAL A 87 27.64 7.33 -11.78
CA VAL A 87 28.97 7.29 -11.18
C VAL A 87 29.20 5.96 -10.44
N ARG A 88 30.45 5.49 -10.47
CA ARG A 88 30.89 4.29 -9.75
C ARG A 88 31.48 4.68 -8.40
N LYS A 89 31.41 3.76 -7.44
CA LYS A 89 32.13 3.93 -6.18
C LYS A 89 33.62 4.15 -6.43
N GLY A 90 34.21 5.20 -5.83
CA GLY A 90 35.61 5.60 -6.01
C GLY A 90 35.86 6.47 -7.26
N GLN A 91 34.86 6.72 -8.10
CA GLN A 91 35.00 7.62 -9.24
C GLN A 91 35.22 9.07 -8.76
N VAL A 92 36.14 9.78 -9.41
CA VAL A 92 36.43 11.21 -9.10
C VAL A 92 35.25 12.03 -9.63
N LEU A 93 34.66 12.86 -8.75
CA LEU A 93 33.55 13.77 -9.04
C LEU A 93 34.01 15.20 -9.27
N ALA A 94 34.98 15.64 -8.45
CA ALA A 94 35.53 17.00 -8.52
C ALA A 94 36.99 17.04 -8.06
N ILE A 95 37.70 18.07 -8.46
CA ILE A 95 39.09 18.30 -8.09
C ILE A 95 39.22 19.75 -7.62
N MET A 96 39.84 19.91 -6.47
CA MET A 96 40.20 21.17 -5.85
C MET A 96 41.61 21.60 -6.33
N ASP A 97 41.97 22.86 -6.24
CA ASP A 97 43.34 23.30 -6.48
C ASP A 97 44.29 22.64 -5.48
N GLN A 98 45.29 21.96 -6.01
CA GLN A 98 46.20 21.12 -5.23
C GLN A 98 47.54 21.80 -4.93
N ARG A 99 47.84 22.98 -5.49
CA ARG A 99 49.14 23.61 -5.44
C ARG A 99 49.65 23.79 -4.02
N ASP A 100 48.86 24.36 -3.14
CA ASP A 100 49.28 24.62 -1.75
C ASP A 100 49.49 23.34 -0.98
N TYR A 101 48.62 22.33 -1.17
CA TYR A 101 48.72 21.01 -0.54
C TYR A 101 49.94 20.24 -1.04
N GLN A 102 50.31 20.37 -2.33
CA GLN A 102 51.51 19.76 -2.89
C GLN A 102 52.76 20.38 -2.33
N LEU A 103 52.82 21.73 -2.23
CA LEU A 103 53.94 22.46 -1.65
C LEU A 103 54.15 22.11 -0.18
N GLN A 104 53.06 22.06 0.59
CA GLN A 104 53.09 21.68 1.99
C GLN A 104 53.54 20.23 2.20
N LEU A 105 53.08 19.31 1.35
CA LEU A 105 53.55 17.92 1.38
C LEU A 105 55.01 17.80 1.05
N ALA A 106 55.48 18.52 0.01
CA ALA A 106 56.92 18.50 -0.41
C ALA A 106 57.81 19.03 0.70
N ALA A 107 57.44 20.15 1.33
CA ALA A 107 58.19 20.71 2.45
C ALA A 107 58.29 19.74 3.65
N THR A 108 57.13 19.08 3.96
CA THR A 108 57.07 18.10 5.04
C THR A 108 57.85 16.81 4.72
N GLN A 109 57.86 16.38 3.47
CA GLN A 109 58.64 15.23 3.00
C GLN A 109 60.15 15.51 3.19
N ALA A 110 60.63 16.67 2.79
CA ALA A 110 62.04 17.06 2.98
C ALA A 110 62.45 17.07 4.45
N GLU A 111 61.64 17.61 5.33
CA GLU A 111 61.85 17.60 6.78
C GLU A 111 61.83 16.19 7.38
N TYR A 112 60.89 15.36 6.91
CA TYR A 112 60.80 13.92 7.29
C TYR A 112 62.12 13.21 6.90
N ASP A 113 62.62 13.40 5.68
CA ASP A 113 63.81 12.73 5.18
C ASP A 113 65.04 13.15 6.00
N ARG A 114 65.16 14.43 6.38
CA ARG A 114 66.19 14.91 7.29
C ARG A 114 66.10 14.24 8.68
N ILE A 115 64.94 14.31 9.33
CA ILE A 115 64.75 13.75 10.68
C ILE A 115 64.91 12.23 10.66
N LYS A 116 64.49 11.54 9.61
CA LYS A 116 64.70 10.12 9.43
C LYS A 116 66.17 9.76 9.39
N GLY A 117 66.98 10.48 8.59
CA GLY A 117 68.43 10.25 8.52
C GLY A 117 69.14 10.51 9.85
N ASP A 118 68.73 11.57 10.60
CA ASP A 118 69.25 11.84 11.92
C ASP A 118 68.88 10.73 12.93
N ALA A 119 67.62 10.29 12.94
CA ALA A 119 67.17 9.23 13.82
C ALA A 119 67.86 7.89 13.52
N GLU A 120 68.00 7.52 12.24
CA GLU A 120 68.74 6.31 11.84
C GLU A 120 70.15 6.28 12.38
N ARG A 121 70.91 7.41 12.33
CA ARG A 121 72.25 7.53 12.88
C ARG A 121 72.26 7.36 14.40
N VAL A 122 71.38 8.05 15.13
CA VAL A 122 71.26 7.92 16.61
C VAL A 122 70.89 6.51 17.02
N ILE A 123 69.98 5.85 16.30
CA ILE A 123 69.60 4.45 16.53
C ILE A 123 70.77 3.51 16.31
N ALA A 124 71.62 3.74 15.29
CA ALA A 124 72.84 2.97 15.06
C ALA A 124 73.83 3.14 16.20
N MET A 125 74.11 4.40 16.60
CA MET A 125 74.98 4.73 17.72
C MET A 125 74.54 4.12 19.04
N TYR A 126 73.25 4.04 19.28
CA TYR A 126 72.68 3.39 20.48
C TYR A 126 72.92 1.86 20.48
N LYS A 127 72.75 1.22 19.31
CA LYS A 127 73.08 -0.20 19.15
C LYS A 127 74.57 -0.54 19.42
N GLU A 128 75.43 0.44 19.06
CA GLU A 128 76.89 0.34 19.33
C GLU A 128 77.28 0.80 20.74
N GLY A 129 76.34 1.21 21.58
CA GLY A 129 76.58 1.67 22.95
C GLY A 129 77.22 3.05 23.04
N THR A 130 77.23 3.84 21.95
CA THR A 130 77.95 5.14 21.84
C THR A 130 77.05 6.34 22.13
N THR A 131 75.76 6.15 22.43
CA THR A 131 74.81 7.21 22.81
C THR A 131 73.94 6.76 23.98
N THR A 132 73.20 7.72 24.59
CA THR A 132 72.33 7.45 25.72
C THR A 132 70.95 6.96 25.28
N ALA A 133 70.25 6.22 26.18
CA ALA A 133 68.85 5.80 25.97
C ALA A 133 67.94 7.02 25.76
N GLN A 134 68.20 8.13 26.45
CA GLN A 134 67.44 9.37 26.27
C GLN A 134 67.51 9.89 24.82
N ASN A 135 68.73 9.95 24.24
CA ASN A 135 68.91 10.38 22.86
C ASN A 135 68.22 9.43 21.87
N TYR A 136 68.31 8.14 22.10
CA TYR A 136 67.62 7.12 21.34
C TYR A 136 66.08 7.33 21.36
N ASP A 137 65.50 7.51 22.54
CA ASP A 137 64.07 7.72 22.69
C ASP A 137 63.61 9.01 22.06
N GLN A 138 64.38 10.11 22.21
CA GLN A 138 64.12 11.41 21.56
C GLN A 138 64.11 11.28 20.04
N ALA A 139 65.12 10.62 19.47
CA ALA A 139 65.20 10.42 18.02
C ALA A 139 64.04 9.55 17.51
N ARG A 140 63.70 8.47 18.21
CA ARG A 140 62.62 7.59 17.86
C ARG A 140 61.25 8.30 17.88
N TYR A 141 60.98 9.04 18.96
CA TYR A 141 59.70 9.75 19.07
C TYR A 141 59.63 10.96 18.10
N GLY A 142 60.73 11.64 17.83
CA GLY A 142 60.83 12.71 16.83
C GLY A 142 60.47 12.17 15.42
N LEU A 143 61.06 11.01 15.06
CA LEU A 143 60.73 10.35 13.77
C LEU A 143 59.29 9.93 13.70
N GLN A 144 58.76 9.35 14.80
CA GLN A 144 57.35 8.93 14.88
C GLN A 144 56.38 10.13 14.66
N GLN A 145 56.65 11.26 15.37
CA GLN A 145 55.90 12.51 15.23
C GLN A 145 55.89 13.00 13.79
N MET A 146 57.07 13.02 13.15
CA MET A 146 57.22 13.53 11.78
C MET A 146 56.56 12.59 10.77
N THR A 147 56.58 11.26 11.01
CA THR A 147 55.84 10.27 10.22
C THR A 147 54.35 10.58 10.21
N GLN A 148 53.76 10.89 11.35
CA GLN A 148 52.35 11.24 11.46
C GLN A 148 52.02 12.56 10.77
N LYS A 149 52.89 13.55 10.87
CA LYS A 149 52.75 14.83 10.17
C LYS A 149 52.79 14.67 8.64
N LEU A 150 53.70 13.85 8.14
CA LEU A 150 53.76 13.51 6.71
C LEU A 150 52.52 12.77 6.24
N ALA A 151 52.02 11.79 6.99
CA ALA A 151 50.81 11.08 6.68
C ALA A 151 49.58 12.01 6.63
N ASN A 152 49.50 12.99 7.56
CA ASN A 152 48.42 13.98 7.57
C ASN A 152 48.42 14.82 6.26
N HIS A 153 49.58 15.39 5.85
CA HIS A 153 49.64 16.20 4.62
C HIS A 153 49.41 15.36 3.37
N ARG A 154 49.78 14.06 3.34
CA ARG A 154 49.42 13.15 2.25
C ARG A 154 47.91 12.95 2.16
N ASN A 155 47.23 12.76 3.31
CA ASN A 155 45.79 12.65 3.37
C ASN A 155 45.09 13.91 2.92
N GLN A 156 45.58 15.10 3.35
CA GLN A 156 45.04 16.39 2.93
C GLN A 156 45.13 16.56 1.41
N LEU A 157 46.27 16.20 0.79
CA LEU A 157 46.39 16.22 -0.66
C LEU A 157 45.48 15.22 -1.33
N ALA A 158 45.30 14.01 -0.80
CA ALA A 158 44.35 13.04 -1.31
C ALA A 158 42.89 13.54 -1.22
N ASP A 159 42.57 14.22 -0.11
CA ASP A 159 41.22 14.77 0.16
C ASP A 159 40.89 15.99 -0.75
N THR A 160 41.84 16.52 -1.55
CA THR A 160 41.58 17.48 -2.61
C THR A 160 40.90 16.87 -3.84
N ARG A 161 40.77 15.56 -3.89
CA ARG A 161 40.03 14.81 -4.94
C ARG A 161 38.76 14.26 -4.35
N LEU A 162 37.64 14.80 -4.77
CA LEU A 162 36.33 14.32 -4.32
C LEU A 162 35.96 13.03 -5.05
N VAL A 163 35.73 11.94 -4.32
CA VAL A 163 35.36 10.65 -4.89
C VAL A 163 33.99 10.20 -4.39
N SER A 164 33.24 9.52 -5.23
CA SER A 164 31.95 8.97 -4.84
C SER A 164 32.12 7.81 -3.85
N PRO A 165 31.44 7.85 -2.68
CA PRO A 165 31.47 6.74 -1.73
C PRO A 165 30.57 5.56 -2.14
N VAL A 166 29.62 5.80 -3.06
CA VAL A 166 28.62 4.82 -3.54
C VAL A 166 28.55 4.82 -5.06
N ALA A 167 28.00 3.77 -5.63
CA ALA A 167 27.62 3.75 -7.05
C ALA A 167 26.17 4.28 -7.17
N GLY A 168 25.88 5.10 -8.16
CA GLY A 168 24.55 5.67 -8.33
C GLY A 168 24.50 6.79 -9.36
N TYR A 169 23.45 7.58 -9.33
CA TYR A 169 23.25 8.71 -10.22
C TYR A 169 23.49 10.02 -9.49
N VAL A 170 24.11 10.98 -10.18
CA VAL A 170 24.23 12.36 -9.69
C VAL A 170 22.82 12.97 -9.68
N LYS A 171 22.32 13.28 -8.48
CA LYS A 171 21.00 13.89 -8.32
C LYS A 171 21.05 15.39 -8.53
N GLU A 172 22.09 16.02 -7.96
CA GLU A 172 22.21 17.48 -7.94
C GLU A 172 23.68 17.86 -7.84
N LYS A 173 24.07 18.91 -8.58
CA LYS A 173 25.37 19.55 -8.51
C LYS A 173 25.20 20.93 -7.85
N LEU A 174 25.74 21.06 -6.63
CA LEU A 174 25.53 22.23 -5.77
C LEU A 174 26.56 23.33 -6.00
N HIS A 175 27.74 23.00 -6.58
CA HIS A 175 28.84 23.95 -6.82
C HIS A 175 29.50 23.73 -8.18
N GLU A 176 30.03 24.83 -8.75
CA GLU A 176 30.70 24.84 -10.04
C GLU A 176 32.21 25.05 -9.92
N ALA A 177 32.94 24.79 -11.00
CA ALA A 177 34.36 25.12 -11.10
C ALA A 177 34.59 26.62 -10.94
N GLY A 178 35.65 27.00 -10.21
CA GLY A 178 36.01 28.40 -9.90
C GLY A 178 35.48 28.88 -8.54
N GLU A 179 34.54 28.18 -7.92
CA GLU A 179 34.05 28.54 -6.59
C GLU A 179 35.03 28.11 -5.51
N THR A 180 35.08 28.84 -4.39
CA THR A 180 35.82 28.44 -3.18
C THR A 180 34.87 27.79 -2.19
N VAL A 181 35.20 26.58 -1.77
CA VAL A 181 34.35 25.77 -0.88
C VAL A 181 35.05 25.46 0.45
N SER A 182 34.26 25.35 1.49
CA SER A 182 34.73 24.96 2.84
C SER A 182 34.67 23.44 3.06
N ALA A 183 35.50 22.94 3.96
CA ALA A 183 35.44 21.55 4.38
C ALA A 183 34.05 21.19 4.95
N GLY A 184 33.48 20.05 4.50
CA GLY A 184 32.15 19.61 4.88
C GLY A 184 31.01 20.19 4.03
N MET A 185 31.26 21.16 3.17
CA MET A 185 30.26 21.76 2.27
C MET A 185 29.92 20.75 1.16
N PRO A 186 28.64 20.37 0.96
CA PRO A 186 28.25 19.39 -0.05
C PRO A 186 28.43 19.96 -1.45
N ILE A 187 29.10 19.21 -2.31
CA ILE A 187 29.40 19.59 -3.70
C ILE A 187 28.47 18.91 -4.69
N VAL A 188 28.22 17.62 -4.47
CA VAL A 188 27.40 16.79 -5.32
C VAL A 188 26.57 15.88 -4.43
N THR A 189 25.29 15.74 -4.75
CA THR A 189 24.41 14.72 -4.14
C THR A 189 24.35 13.51 -5.07
N VAL A 190 24.75 12.35 -4.56
CA VAL A 190 24.67 11.06 -5.29
C VAL A 190 23.55 10.21 -4.70
N SER A 191 22.64 9.80 -5.56
CA SER A 191 21.52 8.90 -5.25
C SER A 191 21.92 7.47 -5.58
N SER A 192 21.99 6.58 -4.59
CA SER A 192 22.37 5.19 -4.81
C SER A 192 21.38 4.48 -5.72
N GLY A 193 21.90 3.88 -6.82
CA GLY A 193 21.10 3.13 -7.79
C GLY A 193 20.84 1.65 -7.41
N ASP A 194 21.48 1.16 -6.34
CA ASP A 194 21.47 -0.27 -6.03
C ASP A 194 20.14 -0.77 -5.49
N ARG A 195 19.39 0.06 -4.79
CA ARG A 195 18.07 -0.27 -4.23
C ARG A 195 17.13 0.90 -4.36
N ILE A 196 15.97 0.61 -4.93
CA ILE A 196 14.85 1.55 -4.99
C ILE A 196 13.82 1.14 -3.96
N GLU A 197 13.38 2.09 -3.17
CA GLU A 197 12.32 1.95 -2.18
C GLU A 197 11.04 2.64 -2.70
N VAL A 198 9.90 2.15 -2.27
CA VAL A 198 8.61 2.81 -2.50
C VAL A 198 8.21 3.53 -1.22
N GLU A 199 7.95 4.83 -1.32
CA GLU A 199 7.57 5.67 -0.19
C GLU A 199 6.10 6.07 -0.32
N ILE A 200 5.33 5.89 0.75
CA ILE A 200 3.98 6.43 0.91
C ILE A 200 3.93 7.40 2.08
N ASN A 201 3.07 8.40 1.96
CA ASN A 201 2.76 9.31 3.04
C ASN A 201 1.29 9.13 3.41
N VAL A 202 1.02 8.73 4.65
CA VAL A 202 -0.32 8.36 5.12
C VAL A 202 -0.80 9.29 6.23
N SER A 203 -2.11 9.46 6.33
CA SER A 203 -2.73 10.23 7.43
C SER A 203 -2.56 9.53 8.79
N ALA A 204 -2.77 10.26 9.89
CA ALA A 204 -2.74 9.68 11.23
C ALA A 204 -3.79 8.56 11.41
N SER A 205 -4.96 8.69 10.77
CA SER A 205 -6.01 7.67 10.80
C SER A 205 -5.60 6.39 10.08
N ASP A 206 -4.93 6.50 8.92
CA ASP A 206 -4.44 5.35 8.18
C ASP A 206 -3.23 4.71 8.88
N TYR A 207 -2.37 5.56 9.48
CA TYR A 207 -1.25 5.10 10.30
C TYR A 207 -1.71 4.22 11.47
N ALA A 208 -2.77 4.62 12.19
CA ALA A 208 -3.33 3.84 13.28
C ALA A 208 -3.88 2.47 12.82
N ARG A 209 -4.34 2.36 11.57
CA ARG A 209 -4.87 1.12 10.97
C ARG A 209 -3.82 0.27 10.26
N LEU A 210 -2.57 0.73 10.16
CA LEU A 210 -1.48 0.01 9.47
C LEU A 210 -1.27 -1.43 9.94
N GLY A 211 -1.52 -1.72 11.22
CA GLY A 211 -1.42 -3.07 11.78
C GLY A 211 -2.50 -4.02 11.26
N GLN A 212 -3.59 -3.48 10.71
CA GLN A 212 -4.70 -4.24 10.14
C GLN A 212 -4.54 -4.44 8.63
N LEU A 213 -3.53 -3.79 8.01
CA LEU A 213 -3.23 -3.90 6.59
C LEU A 213 -2.16 -4.96 6.35
N SER A 214 -2.37 -5.78 5.36
CA SER A 214 -1.47 -6.84 4.92
C SER A 214 -1.36 -6.84 3.39
N ASP A 215 -0.48 -7.68 2.85
CA ASP A 215 -0.26 -7.86 1.41
C ASP A 215 -0.13 -6.53 0.65
N PHE A 216 0.92 -5.79 1.03
CA PHE A 216 1.25 -4.55 0.34
C PHE A 216 1.83 -4.86 -1.04
N ARG A 217 1.25 -4.25 -2.06
CA ARG A 217 1.68 -4.40 -3.45
C ARG A 217 1.76 -3.04 -4.12
N CYS A 218 2.75 -2.82 -4.97
CA CYS A 218 2.81 -1.60 -5.76
C CYS A 218 2.63 -1.89 -7.25
N SER A 219 2.04 -0.93 -7.94
CA SER A 219 2.05 -0.84 -9.40
C SER A 219 2.72 0.46 -9.80
N ILE A 220 3.58 0.38 -10.83
CA ILE A 220 4.29 1.52 -11.38
C ILE A 220 3.92 1.56 -12.87
N ASP A 221 3.23 2.61 -13.30
CA ASP A 221 2.68 2.71 -14.66
C ASP A 221 3.78 2.63 -15.72
N ALA A 222 4.95 3.22 -15.45
CA ALA A 222 6.11 3.18 -16.35
C ALA A 222 6.68 1.77 -16.57
N LEU A 223 6.32 0.79 -15.72
CA LEU A 223 6.73 -0.62 -15.83
C LEU A 223 5.61 -1.52 -16.34
N GLY A 224 4.55 -0.96 -16.98
CA GLY A 224 3.41 -1.72 -17.49
C GLY A 224 2.32 -1.98 -16.46
N GLY A 225 2.42 -1.40 -15.25
CA GLY A 225 1.39 -1.51 -14.22
C GLY A 225 1.34 -2.86 -13.49
N ASP A 226 2.33 -3.72 -13.69
CA ASP A 226 2.41 -5.01 -13.00
C ASP A 226 2.45 -4.84 -11.48
N SER A 227 1.71 -5.71 -10.79
CA SER A 227 1.58 -5.66 -9.35
C SER A 227 2.74 -6.37 -8.66
N MET A 228 3.67 -5.61 -8.09
CA MET A 228 4.87 -6.10 -7.41
C MET A 228 4.65 -6.18 -5.90
N PRO A 229 5.01 -7.28 -5.23
CA PRO A 229 4.89 -7.39 -3.78
C PRO A 229 5.91 -6.48 -3.07
N LEU A 230 5.46 -5.91 -1.96
CA LEU A 230 6.24 -5.00 -1.13
C LEU A 230 6.54 -5.60 0.26
N GLU A 231 7.71 -5.30 0.77
CA GLU A 231 8.08 -5.55 2.16
C GLU A 231 8.27 -4.22 2.88
N ARG A 232 7.58 -4.03 4.00
CA ARG A 232 7.72 -2.84 4.82
C ARG A 232 9.08 -2.85 5.53
N ILE A 233 9.93 -1.84 5.23
CA ILE A 233 11.27 -1.71 5.80
C ILE A 233 11.24 -0.77 7.00
N ARG A 234 10.60 0.39 6.85
CA ARG A 234 10.64 1.47 7.82
C ARG A 234 9.31 2.20 7.89
N THR A 235 8.93 2.57 9.09
CA THR A 235 7.77 3.42 9.36
C THR A 235 8.24 4.56 10.23
N SER A 236 8.01 5.81 9.82
CA SER A 236 8.34 6.97 10.64
C SER A 236 7.44 7.00 11.88
N ALA A 237 8.03 7.21 13.04
CA ALA A 237 7.27 7.41 14.28
C ALA A 237 6.78 8.86 14.46
N VAL A 238 7.30 9.78 13.62
CA VAL A 238 6.99 11.22 13.69
C VAL A 238 6.45 11.66 12.34
N ALA A 239 5.39 12.46 12.36
CA ALA A 239 4.83 13.05 11.16
C ALA A 239 5.82 14.05 10.53
N ASN A 240 5.83 14.13 9.21
CA ASN A 240 6.62 15.10 8.45
C ASN A 240 6.01 16.51 8.52
N ALA A 241 6.62 17.49 7.84
CA ALA A 241 6.15 18.87 7.82
C ALA A 241 4.72 19.04 7.28
N THR A 242 4.21 18.08 6.51
CA THR A 242 2.83 18.05 5.99
C THR A 242 1.86 17.24 6.88
N GLN A 243 2.26 16.92 8.11
CA GLN A 243 1.50 16.14 9.09
C GLN A 243 1.15 14.72 8.64
N LEU A 244 1.93 14.14 7.73
CA LEU A 244 1.79 12.78 7.23
C LEU A 244 2.90 11.88 7.78
N TYR A 245 2.58 10.61 7.99
CA TYR A 245 3.52 9.58 8.40
C TYR A 245 4.12 8.91 7.16
N THR A 246 5.44 8.86 7.10
CA THR A 246 6.16 8.25 5.97
C THR A 246 6.43 6.78 6.22
N ILE A 247 6.07 5.93 5.25
CA ILE A 247 6.32 4.50 5.27
C ILE A 247 7.12 4.14 4.04
N ARG A 248 8.17 3.32 4.22
CA ARG A 248 9.05 2.86 3.16
C ARG A 248 8.98 1.35 3.01
N PHE A 249 8.96 0.93 1.76
CA PHE A 249 8.89 -0.47 1.35
C PHE A 249 10.02 -0.82 0.41
N ALA A 250 10.56 -2.03 0.54
CA ALA A 250 11.38 -2.67 -0.49
C ALA A 250 10.47 -3.38 -1.51
N ILE A 251 10.83 -3.30 -2.78
CA ILE A 251 10.17 -4.08 -3.82
C ILE A 251 10.75 -5.49 -3.79
N LYS A 252 9.89 -6.50 -3.63
CA LYS A 252 10.27 -7.92 -3.70
C LYS A 252 10.08 -8.45 -5.12
N GLY A 253 10.99 -9.33 -5.53
CA GLY A 253 10.91 -10.03 -6.82
C GLY A 253 11.86 -9.48 -7.88
N ASN A 254 11.77 -10.07 -9.07
CA ASN A 254 12.59 -9.70 -10.22
C ASN A 254 11.89 -8.59 -10.99
N TYR A 255 12.50 -7.42 -11.05
CA TYR A 255 12.05 -6.29 -11.86
C TYR A 255 13.22 -5.73 -12.67
N ASN A 256 12.93 -5.08 -13.77
CA ASN A 256 13.97 -4.47 -14.59
C ASN A 256 14.50 -3.19 -13.91
N ARG A 257 15.59 -3.34 -13.17
CA ARG A 257 16.24 -2.23 -12.43
C ARG A 257 16.66 -1.05 -13.31
N LYS A 258 16.91 -1.28 -14.60
CA LYS A 258 17.31 -0.21 -15.51
C LYS A 258 16.16 0.74 -15.86
N LEU A 259 14.91 0.27 -15.76
CA LEU A 259 13.72 1.06 -16.03
C LEU A 259 13.18 1.74 -14.76
N LEU A 260 13.60 1.30 -13.58
CA LEU A 260 13.12 1.83 -12.31
C LEU A 260 14.09 2.90 -11.81
N THR A 261 13.66 4.16 -11.82
CA THR A 261 14.43 5.31 -11.34
C THR A 261 13.73 5.95 -10.13
N PRO A 262 14.49 6.63 -9.24
CA PRO A 262 13.90 7.47 -8.20
C PRO A 262 13.01 8.55 -8.78
N GLY A 263 11.92 8.90 -8.09
CA GLY A 263 11.00 9.96 -8.52
C GLY A 263 9.81 9.49 -9.35
N MET A 264 9.71 8.20 -9.70
CA MET A 264 8.54 7.68 -10.41
C MET A 264 7.31 7.61 -9.53
N SER A 265 6.15 7.94 -10.11
CA SER A 265 4.86 7.76 -9.46
C SER A 265 4.50 6.27 -9.39
N ALA A 266 3.96 5.86 -8.27
CA ALA A 266 3.51 4.50 -8.01
C ALA A 266 2.19 4.52 -7.23
N LEU A 267 1.46 3.41 -7.26
CA LEU A 267 0.27 3.19 -6.46
C LEU A 267 0.50 1.97 -5.56
N VAL A 268 0.45 2.17 -4.26
CA VAL A 268 0.52 1.06 -3.28
C VAL A 268 -0.89 0.64 -2.90
N LYS A 269 -1.21 -0.62 -3.11
CA LYS A 269 -2.45 -1.25 -2.64
C LYS A 269 -2.13 -2.13 -1.44
N ALA A 270 -2.94 -2.00 -0.39
CA ALA A 270 -2.87 -2.87 0.78
C ALA A 270 -4.24 -3.52 0.99
N LEU A 271 -4.25 -4.78 1.36
CA LEU A 271 -5.47 -5.48 1.74
C LEU A 271 -5.65 -5.35 3.26
N SER A 272 -6.85 -4.99 3.70
CA SER A 272 -7.21 -5.12 5.10
C SER A 272 -7.08 -6.59 5.49
N ALA A 273 -6.48 -6.88 6.66
CA ALA A 273 -6.44 -8.24 7.17
C ALA A 273 -7.86 -8.81 7.14
N LYS A 274 -8.00 -10.04 6.67
CA LYS A 274 -9.27 -10.76 6.68
C LYS A 274 -9.86 -10.70 8.09
N GLY A 275 -10.73 -9.70 8.33
CA GLY A 275 -11.73 -9.88 9.34
C GLY A 275 -12.57 -11.06 8.86
N SER A 276 -12.81 -12.03 9.69
CA SER A 276 -13.87 -13.03 9.51
C SER A 276 -15.23 -12.28 9.53
N SER A 277 -15.40 -11.32 8.59
CA SER A 277 -16.68 -10.64 8.47
C SER A 277 -17.60 -11.58 7.70
N THR A 278 -18.66 -11.97 8.35
CA THR A 278 -19.83 -12.61 7.72
C THR A 278 -20.58 -11.63 6.82
N ASP A 279 -19.90 -10.54 6.39
CA ASP A 279 -20.48 -9.49 5.57
C ASP A 279 -20.51 -9.93 4.12
N VAL A 280 -21.61 -9.65 3.46
CA VAL A 280 -21.80 -9.88 2.04
C VAL A 280 -22.22 -8.61 1.33
N ILE A 281 -21.92 -8.55 0.05
CA ILE A 281 -22.38 -7.48 -0.84
C ILE A 281 -23.63 -7.96 -1.55
N ILE A 282 -24.67 -7.13 -1.50
CA ILE A 282 -25.91 -7.32 -2.25
C ILE A 282 -26.27 -6.03 -2.98
N PRO A 283 -27.07 -6.10 -4.06
CA PRO A 283 -27.66 -4.89 -4.67
C PRO A 283 -28.53 -4.14 -3.66
N SER A 284 -28.38 -2.82 -3.57
CA SER A 284 -29.17 -1.97 -2.64
C SER A 284 -30.69 -2.06 -2.90
N SER A 285 -31.09 -2.40 -4.13
CA SER A 285 -32.49 -2.63 -4.52
C SER A 285 -33.15 -3.84 -3.82
N ALA A 286 -32.34 -4.77 -3.26
CA ALA A 286 -32.84 -5.90 -2.49
C ALA A 286 -33.27 -5.52 -1.07
N ILE A 287 -32.85 -4.35 -0.58
CA ILE A 287 -33.06 -3.90 0.78
C ILE A 287 -34.45 -3.28 0.92
N MET A 288 -35.17 -3.74 1.91
CA MET A 288 -36.47 -3.20 2.30
C MET A 288 -36.38 -2.67 3.72
N ASN A 289 -36.79 -1.41 3.91
CA ASN A 289 -36.98 -0.84 5.21
C ASN A 289 -38.48 -0.75 5.48
N LYS A 290 -38.95 -1.46 6.49
CA LYS A 290 -40.37 -1.44 6.94
C LYS A 290 -40.40 -1.50 8.45
N ASP A 291 -41.19 -0.60 9.07
CA ASP A 291 -41.39 -0.52 10.52
C ASP A 291 -40.08 -0.36 11.31
N GLY A 292 -39.12 0.41 10.74
CA GLY A 292 -37.79 0.65 11.36
C GLY A 292 -36.85 -0.55 11.30
N ARG A 293 -37.20 -1.64 10.64
CA ARG A 293 -36.36 -2.83 10.46
C ARG A 293 -35.91 -2.97 9.02
N THR A 294 -34.63 -3.20 8.83
CA THR A 294 -34.04 -3.45 7.51
C THR A 294 -34.03 -4.96 7.26
N SER A 295 -34.60 -5.37 6.14
CA SER A 295 -34.72 -6.79 5.80
C SER A 295 -34.59 -7.02 4.29
N VAL A 296 -34.32 -8.25 3.92
CA VAL A 296 -34.28 -8.73 2.54
C VAL A 296 -35.13 -9.98 2.39
N PHE A 297 -35.53 -10.32 1.16
CA PHE A 297 -36.16 -11.58 0.84
C PHE A 297 -35.15 -12.54 0.23
N ILE A 298 -34.92 -13.69 0.87
CA ILE A 298 -34.09 -14.78 0.37
C ILE A 298 -34.97 -15.71 -0.45
N PHE A 299 -34.55 -16.01 -1.66
CA PHE A 299 -35.22 -16.94 -2.55
C PHE A 299 -34.66 -18.37 -2.38
N SER A 300 -35.51 -19.34 -2.11
CA SER A 300 -35.16 -20.75 -2.05
C SER A 300 -35.51 -21.44 -3.37
N GLU A 301 -34.51 -21.99 -4.03
CA GLU A 301 -34.73 -22.75 -5.29
C GLU A 301 -35.52 -24.01 -5.13
N GLN A 302 -35.37 -24.69 -3.99
CA GLN A 302 -36.07 -25.95 -3.71
C GLN A 302 -37.58 -25.75 -3.52
N SER A 303 -37.96 -24.72 -2.73
CA SER A 303 -39.37 -24.48 -2.42
C SER A 303 -40.03 -23.45 -3.36
N LYS A 304 -39.25 -22.72 -4.18
CA LYS A 304 -39.69 -21.58 -4.98
C LYS A 304 -40.42 -20.49 -4.16
N LYS A 305 -40.04 -20.39 -2.87
CA LYS A 305 -40.58 -19.42 -1.93
C LYS A 305 -39.55 -18.38 -1.52
N VAL A 306 -40.03 -17.23 -1.11
CA VAL A 306 -39.20 -16.19 -0.49
C VAL A 306 -39.38 -16.22 1.02
N LYS A 307 -38.29 -16.04 1.75
CA LYS A 307 -38.27 -15.91 3.21
C LYS A 307 -37.68 -14.56 3.59
N ARG A 308 -38.38 -13.82 4.43
CA ARG A 308 -37.88 -12.56 4.97
C ARG A 308 -36.77 -12.83 5.98
N LYS A 309 -35.66 -12.11 5.88
CA LYS A 309 -34.53 -12.17 6.82
C LYS A 309 -34.11 -10.74 7.16
N ASP A 310 -33.99 -10.45 8.44
CA ASP A 310 -33.50 -9.17 8.91
C ASP A 310 -31.98 -9.10 8.68
N VAL A 311 -31.51 -7.95 8.25
CA VAL A 311 -30.10 -7.67 7.95
C VAL A 311 -29.69 -6.30 8.51
N GLU A 312 -28.43 -6.16 8.85
CA GLU A 312 -27.86 -4.89 9.25
C GLU A 312 -27.01 -4.32 8.11
N VAL A 313 -27.32 -3.10 7.67
CA VAL A 313 -26.55 -2.41 6.63
C VAL A 313 -25.37 -1.71 7.26
N LYS A 314 -24.15 -2.12 6.89
CA LYS A 314 -22.90 -1.51 7.36
C LYS A 314 -22.46 -0.32 6.50
N ALA A 315 -22.60 -0.45 5.18
CA ALA A 315 -22.26 0.61 4.24
C ALA A 315 -23.08 0.50 2.95
N MET A 316 -23.38 1.64 2.34
CA MET A 316 -23.89 1.73 0.97
C MET A 316 -22.80 2.27 0.06
N LYS A 317 -22.56 1.61 -1.09
CA LYS A 317 -21.55 2.01 -2.06
C LYS A 317 -22.19 2.81 -3.21
N LEU A 318 -21.37 3.65 -3.83
CA LEU A 318 -21.80 4.49 -4.97
C LEU A 318 -22.14 3.68 -6.24
N ASP A 319 -21.69 2.43 -6.31
CA ASP A 319 -21.97 1.50 -7.40
C ASP A 319 -23.36 0.85 -7.34
N GLY A 320 -24.20 1.26 -6.37
CA GLY A 320 -25.54 0.71 -6.18
C GLY A 320 -25.56 -0.60 -5.38
N THR A 321 -24.46 -0.98 -4.75
CA THR A 321 -24.39 -2.14 -3.86
C THR A 321 -24.40 -1.73 -2.38
N ALA A 322 -24.73 -2.67 -1.49
CA ALA A 322 -24.69 -2.46 -0.05
C ALA A 322 -23.96 -3.63 0.64
N GLN A 323 -23.16 -3.29 1.61
CA GLN A 323 -22.53 -4.25 2.50
C GLN A 323 -23.47 -4.53 3.67
N VAL A 324 -23.82 -5.79 3.88
CA VAL A 324 -24.77 -6.20 4.92
C VAL A 324 -24.23 -7.40 5.72
N THR A 325 -24.62 -7.43 7.00
CA THR A 325 -24.43 -8.60 7.88
C THR A 325 -25.74 -9.35 8.03
N GLY A 326 -25.66 -10.62 8.37
CA GLY A 326 -26.83 -11.46 8.59
C GLY A 326 -27.19 -12.37 7.41
N LEU A 327 -26.44 -12.31 6.30
CA LEU A 327 -26.57 -13.21 5.15
C LEU A 327 -25.33 -14.10 5.00
N SER A 328 -25.50 -15.24 4.37
CA SER A 328 -24.39 -16.10 3.95
C SER A 328 -24.06 -15.84 2.48
N ALA A 329 -22.79 -15.97 2.11
CA ALA A 329 -22.36 -15.93 0.72
C ALA A 329 -23.10 -17.03 -0.08
N GLY A 330 -23.53 -16.71 -1.31
CA GLY A 330 -24.29 -17.62 -2.14
C GLY A 330 -25.80 -17.59 -1.91
N GLU A 331 -26.32 -16.94 -0.84
CA GLU A 331 -27.75 -16.77 -0.65
C GLU A 331 -28.33 -15.87 -1.78
N LYS A 332 -29.42 -16.30 -2.40
CA LYS A 332 -30.08 -15.55 -3.48
C LYS A 332 -31.10 -14.58 -2.90
N VAL A 333 -30.84 -13.29 -3.08
CA VAL A 333 -31.72 -12.21 -2.62
C VAL A 333 -32.57 -11.67 -3.76
N VAL A 334 -33.83 -11.34 -3.47
CA VAL A 334 -34.75 -10.73 -4.45
C VAL A 334 -34.40 -9.25 -4.61
N THR A 335 -34.26 -8.78 -5.86
CA THR A 335 -33.87 -7.39 -6.17
C THR A 335 -35.01 -6.55 -6.76
N THR A 336 -36.07 -7.18 -7.23
CA THR A 336 -37.23 -6.47 -7.81
C THR A 336 -38.52 -6.87 -7.15
N GLY A 337 -39.43 -5.90 -6.97
CA GLY A 337 -40.75 -6.13 -6.42
C GLY A 337 -40.80 -6.42 -4.91
N VAL A 338 -39.70 -6.20 -4.19
CA VAL A 338 -39.54 -6.53 -2.76
C VAL A 338 -40.64 -5.94 -1.87
N ARG A 339 -41.16 -4.74 -2.20
CA ARG A 339 -42.21 -4.07 -1.43
C ARG A 339 -43.59 -4.74 -1.49
N TYR A 340 -43.80 -5.62 -2.47
CA TYR A 340 -45.07 -6.30 -2.72
C TYR A 340 -45.05 -7.77 -2.38
N LEU A 341 -43.94 -8.25 -1.77
CA LEU A 341 -43.81 -9.64 -1.37
C LEU A 341 -44.22 -9.82 0.09
N THR A 342 -44.76 -10.97 0.37
CA THR A 342 -45.07 -11.45 1.74
C THR A 342 -44.18 -12.65 2.09
N ASP A 343 -43.89 -12.81 3.36
CA ASP A 343 -43.09 -13.93 3.83
C ASP A 343 -43.73 -15.27 3.45
N GLY A 344 -42.94 -16.24 2.98
CA GLY A 344 -43.42 -17.53 2.52
C GLY A 344 -44.10 -17.56 1.15
N GLN A 345 -44.21 -16.39 0.44
CA GLN A 345 -44.86 -16.33 -0.87
C GLN A 345 -44.08 -17.11 -1.93
N ARG A 346 -44.80 -17.80 -2.81
CA ARG A 346 -44.24 -18.45 -4.00
C ARG A 346 -43.97 -17.43 -5.07
N VAL A 347 -42.77 -17.48 -5.67
CA VAL A 347 -42.35 -16.58 -6.75
C VAL A 347 -41.65 -17.36 -7.86
N GLU A 348 -41.55 -16.76 -9.04
CA GLU A 348 -40.83 -17.31 -10.17
C GLU A 348 -39.65 -16.40 -10.50
N PRO A 349 -38.40 -16.91 -10.45
CA PRO A 349 -37.24 -16.09 -10.81
C PRO A 349 -37.29 -15.80 -12.33
N MET A 350 -37.06 -14.54 -12.68
CA MET A 350 -36.86 -14.15 -14.07
C MET A 350 -35.52 -14.69 -14.55
N LYS A 351 -35.44 -15.09 -15.81
CA LYS A 351 -34.15 -15.45 -16.41
C LYS A 351 -33.22 -14.23 -16.39
N SER A 352 -31.97 -14.44 -16.09
CA SER A 352 -30.98 -13.36 -16.07
C SER A 352 -30.93 -12.63 -17.45
N ILE A 353 -30.79 -11.32 -17.39
CA ILE A 353 -30.61 -10.49 -18.61
C ILE A 353 -29.27 -10.93 -19.22
N SER A 354 -29.31 -11.39 -20.47
CA SER A 354 -28.12 -11.74 -21.25
C SER A 354 -28.11 -10.95 -22.56
N LYS A 355 -27.02 -10.99 -23.32
CA LYS A 355 -26.92 -10.34 -24.63
C LYS A 355 -28.02 -10.78 -25.60
N THR A 356 -28.58 -11.97 -25.43
CA THR A 356 -29.67 -12.56 -26.22
C THR A 356 -31.05 -12.41 -25.58
N ASN A 357 -31.11 -12.05 -24.29
CA ASN A 357 -32.35 -11.85 -23.52
C ASN A 357 -32.37 -10.45 -22.90
N ILE A 358 -32.47 -9.43 -23.76
CA ILE A 358 -32.54 -8.02 -23.37
C ILE A 358 -33.92 -7.76 -22.78
N GLY A 359 -34.06 -7.86 -21.46
CA GLY A 359 -35.34 -7.61 -20.77
C GLY A 359 -35.83 -8.81 -19.95
N GLY A 360 -35.19 -9.97 -20.00
CA GLY A 360 -35.51 -11.13 -19.15
C GLY A 360 -36.87 -11.79 -19.48
N MET A 361 -37.42 -11.60 -20.66
CA MET A 361 -38.74 -12.08 -21.06
C MET A 361 -38.74 -13.35 -21.95
N LEU A 362 -37.55 -13.85 -22.33
CA LEU A 362 -37.41 -15.08 -23.12
C LEU A 362 -37.06 -16.29 -22.26
#